data_9774771b959747e2146d20665372ef26
#
_entry.id   9774771b959747e2146d20665372ef26
#
_cell.length_a   1.000
_cell.length_b   1.000
_cell.length_c   1.000
_cell.angle_alpha   90.00
_cell.angle_beta   90.00
_cell.angle_gamma   90.00
#
_symmetry.space_group_name_H-M   'P 1'
#
loop_
_entity.id
_entity.type
_entity.pdbx_description
1 polymer ?
#
loop_
_entity_poly.entity_id
_entity_poly.type
_entity_poly.pdbx_seq_one_letter_code
_entity_poly.pdbx_strand_id
1 'polypeptide(L)'
;MKFGYFDDRNKEYVITTPQTPLPWINYLGSEDFFSLVSNTAGGYSFYRDARMRRLTRYRYNNSPLDMDGHRIYINDGGTIWNPGWQPAKTELDSYTCRHGLGYTILQGEKNGIAAAQELFVPRGDACEIDRLTLENKTTAPRTLDVFSYVEFCLWDAMDDSSNFQRNFSTGEVEVVESAIYHKTEYRERRNHYAVFWANTPVTSFDTSRDAFCGVYGGPAAPEAVKAGHCSNSIVHGWAPVGAHHFHLTLAPGEKKSIIFGLGYIENPVREKFSAPGIINKARAEAMMARYATDAQVDAARRALADYWQELLSGWQLTSGEEKLDRMVSLWNQYQCMVTFNMSRSASYYESGIGRGMGFRDSCQDLLGFVHMIPSRARERILDIAATQFEDGSAYHQYQPLTKKGN
;
A
#
# COMPACT_ATOMS: atom_id res chain seq x y z
N MET A 1 -16.14 -21.25 13.07
CA MET A 1 -16.56 -19.85 12.85
C MET A 1 -16.33 -19.51 11.39
N LYS A 2 -17.26 -18.85 10.71
CA LYS A 2 -17.09 -18.46 9.31
C LYS A 2 -16.66 -16.99 9.26
N PHE A 3 -15.48 -16.70 8.74
CA PHE A 3 -14.91 -15.35 8.71
C PHE A 3 -15.26 -14.57 7.43
N GLY A 4 -15.75 -15.26 6.39
CA GLY A 4 -16.07 -14.64 5.10
C GLY A 4 -16.67 -15.63 4.10
N TYR A 5 -16.81 -15.17 2.86
CA TYR A 5 -17.35 -15.95 1.75
C TYR A 5 -16.83 -15.43 0.40
N PHE A 6 -16.89 -16.28 -0.63
CA PHE A 6 -16.62 -15.87 -2.01
C PHE A 6 -17.85 -15.20 -2.62
N ASP A 7 -17.68 -14.02 -3.16
CA ASP A 7 -18.64 -13.31 -4.01
C ASP A 7 -18.23 -13.52 -5.49
N ASP A 8 -18.80 -14.52 -6.11
CA ASP A 8 -18.46 -14.91 -7.50
C ASP A 8 -18.86 -13.85 -8.52
N ARG A 9 -19.91 -13.09 -8.23
CA ARG A 9 -20.39 -12.02 -9.12
C ARG A 9 -19.36 -10.90 -9.25
N ASN A 10 -18.76 -10.50 -8.12
CA ASN A 10 -17.78 -9.42 -8.06
C ASN A 10 -16.34 -9.94 -8.12
N LYS A 11 -16.14 -11.27 -8.11
CA LYS A 11 -14.82 -11.92 -8.04
C LYS A 11 -14.03 -11.45 -6.82
N GLU A 12 -14.66 -11.48 -5.67
CA GLU A 12 -14.12 -11.02 -4.39
C GLU A 12 -14.18 -12.13 -3.33
N TYR A 13 -13.26 -12.05 -2.38
CA TYR A 13 -13.42 -12.72 -1.09
C TYR A 13 -13.84 -11.67 -0.07
N VAL A 14 -15.02 -11.82 0.49
CA VAL A 14 -15.64 -10.89 1.44
C VAL A 14 -15.39 -11.38 2.86
N ILE A 15 -14.70 -10.59 3.66
CA ILE A 15 -14.39 -10.83 5.07
C ILE A 15 -15.39 -10.03 5.90
N THR A 16 -16.06 -10.68 6.84
CA THR A 16 -17.19 -10.12 7.61
C THR A 16 -16.85 -9.77 9.05
N THR A 17 -15.60 -9.95 9.46
CA THR A 17 -15.09 -9.56 10.78
C THR A 17 -13.64 -9.11 10.67
N PRO A 18 -13.24 -8.03 11.35
CA PRO A 18 -11.83 -7.62 11.36
C PRO A 18 -10.93 -8.58 12.15
N GLN A 19 -11.52 -9.36 13.06
CA GLN A 19 -10.83 -10.29 13.95
C GLN A 19 -10.70 -11.68 13.32
N THR A 20 -9.97 -11.76 12.22
CA THR A 20 -9.54 -13.03 11.63
C THR A 20 -8.44 -13.67 12.49
N PRO A 21 -8.21 -15.00 12.42
CA PRO A 21 -7.17 -15.67 13.22
C PRO A 21 -5.78 -15.09 13.06
N LEU A 22 -5.46 -14.64 11.84
CA LEU A 22 -4.28 -13.87 11.47
C LEU A 22 -4.74 -12.83 10.44
N PRO A 23 -3.99 -11.75 10.20
CA PRO A 23 -4.31 -10.83 9.11
C PRO A 23 -4.40 -11.55 7.76
N TRP A 24 -5.48 -11.34 7.04
CA TRP A 24 -5.69 -11.89 5.70
C TRP A 24 -5.36 -10.83 4.67
N ILE A 25 -4.49 -11.18 3.72
CA ILE A 25 -3.76 -10.23 2.90
C ILE A 25 -4.20 -10.31 1.45
N ASN A 26 -4.34 -9.16 0.80
CA ASN A 26 -4.32 -9.03 -0.65
C ASN A 26 -3.01 -8.38 -1.09
N TYR A 27 -2.51 -8.80 -2.25
CA TYR A 27 -1.29 -8.30 -2.85
C TYR A 27 -1.65 -7.50 -4.10
N LEU A 28 -1.33 -6.22 -4.09
CA LEU A 28 -1.68 -5.27 -5.14
C LEU A 28 -0.48 -4.99 -6.02
N GLY A 29 -0.72 -4.72 -7.29
CA GLY A 29 0.31 -4.41 -8.28
C GLY A 29 0.60 -5.57 -9.24
N SER A 30 1.12 -5.24 -10.38
CA SER A 30 1.37 -6.21 -11.46
C SER A 30 2.62 -5.91 -12.30
N GLU A 31 3.29 -4.82 -12.06
CA GLU A 31 4.45 -4.34 -12.84
C GLU A 31 5.64 -4.06 -11.94
N ASP A 32 5.84 -2.81 -11.53
CA ASP A 32 7.00 -2.37 -10.77
C ASP A 32 6.64 -1.91 -9.35
N PHE A 33 5.42 -1.42 -9.14
CA PHE A 33 4.97 -0.96 -7.83
C PHE A 33 4.03 -1.99 -7.20
N PHE A 34 4.27 -2.28 -5.94
CA PHE A 34 3.53 -3.29 -5.19
C PHE A 34 3.13 -2.78 -3.81
N SER A 35 1.95 -3.20 -3.38
CA SER A 35 1.42 -2.93 -2.04
C SER A 35 0.81 -4.21 -1.46
N LEU A 36 0.99 -4.41 -0.17
CA LEU A 36 0.37 -5.48 0.59
C LEU A 36 -0.66 -4.84 1.52
N VAL A 37 -1.88 -5.35 1.50
CA VAL A 37 -2.98 -4.80 2.30
C VAL A 37 -3.69 -5.91 3.05
N SER A 38 -3.72 -5.81 4.38
CA SER A 38 -4.49 -6.72 5.23
C SER A 38 -5.98 -6.36 5.26
N ASN A 39 -6.78 -7.27 5.80
CA ASN A 39 -8.19 -7.01 6.07
C ASN A 39 -8.45 -5.88 7.08
N THR A 40 -7.42 -5.32 7.70
CA THR A 40 -7.52 -4.14 8.58
C THR A 40 -6.67 -2.96 8.12
N ALA A 41 -6.32 -2.91 6.82
CA ALA A 41 -5.47 -1.90 6.18
C ALA A 41 -4.00 -1.88 6.65
N GLY A 42 -3.50 -2.95 7.24
CA GLY A 42 -2.07 -3.13 7.52
C GLY A 42 -1.30 -3.52 6.27
N GLY A 43 0.02 -3.38 6.29
CA GLY A 43 0.87 -3.77 5.18
C GLY A 43 1.97 -2.75 4.87
N TYR A 44 2.49 -2.82 3.65
CA TYR A 44 3.56 -1.93 3.18
C TYR A 44 3.62 -1.87 1.67
N SER A 45 4.29 -0.84 1.14
CA SER A 45 4.45 -0.61 -0.29
C SER A 45 5.92 -0.50 -0.67
N PHE A 46 6.26 -0.97 -1.87
CA PHE A 46 7.62 -0.95 -2.39
C PHE A 46 7.65 -0.86 -3.92
N TYR A 47 8.80 -0.42 -4.45
CA TYR A 47 9.07 -0.36 -5.87
C TYR A 47 10.14 -1.41 -6.25
N ARG A 48 9.80 -2.40 -7.06
CA ARG A 48 10.64 -3.51 -7.56
C ARG A 48 11.25 -4.41 -6.50
N ASP A 49 11.86 -3.84 -5.46
CA ASP A 49 12.58 -4.58 -4.43
C ASP A 49 12.06 -4.21 -3.04
N ALA A 50 11.52 -5.18 -2.33
CA ALA A 50 10.89 -4.99 -1.03
C ALA A 50 11.88 -4.64 0.10
N ARG A 51 13.18 -4.87 -0.10
CA ARG A 51 14.21 -4.47 0.83
C ARG A 51 14.76 -3.08 0.51
N MET A 52 15.21 -2.85 -0.73
CA MET A 52 16.03 -1.68 -1.09
C MET A 52 15.22 -0.50 -1.65
N ARG A 53 13.94 -0.71 -1.96
CA ARG A 53 13.02 0.32 -2.49
C ARG A 53 11.69 0.30 -1.75
N ARG A 54 11.73 0.11 -0.44
CA ARG A 54 10.55 0.14 0.43
C ARG A 54 10.13 1.57 0.71
N LEU A 55 8.86 1.89 0.47
CA LEU A 55 8.31 3.22 0.69
C LEU A 55 7.80 3.38 2.13
N THR A 56 7.05 2.40 2.62
CA THR A 56 6.43 2.45 3.94
C THR A 56 7.05 1.46 4.91
N ARG A 57 7.12 1.85 6.17
CA ARG A 57 7.65 1.00 7.25
C ARG A 57 6.70 -0.15 7.54
N TYR A 58 7.29 -1.31 7.82
CA TYR A 58 6.59 -2.49 8.25
C TYR A 58 7.44 -3.36 9.16
N ARG A 59 6.85 -3.85 10.24
CA ARG A 59 7.51 -4.72 11.22
C ARG A 59 6.56 -5.84 11.62
N TYR A 60 6.85 -7.04 11.13
CA TYR A 60 6.03 -8.21 11.39
C TYR A 60 5.92 -8.57 12.88
N ASN A 61 7.03 -8.51 13.60
CA ASN A 61 7.09 -8.91 15.02
C ASN A 61 6.75 -7.77 16.00
N ASN A 62 6.07 -6.73 15.55
CA ASN A 62 5.50 -5.75 16.47
C ASN A 62 4.30 -6.35 17.23
N SER A 63 4.08 -5.85 18.44
CA SER A 63 2.89 -6.13 19.22
C SER A 63 2.19 -4.80 19.55
N PRO A 64 0.90 -4.66 19.24
CA PRO A 64 0.03 -5.58 18.51
C PRO A 64 0.44 -5.77 17.06
N LEU A 65 0.07 -6.94 16.50
CA LEU A 65 0.28 -7.25 15.10
C LEU A 65 -0.56 -6.32 14.20
N ASP A 66 -0.08 -6.07 12.97
CA ASP A 66 -0.84 -5.34 11.94
C ASP A 66 -1.09 -3.86 12.28
N MET A 67 -0.11 -3.19 12.87
CA MET A 67 -0.20 -1.78 13.24
C MET A 67 0.29 -0.82 12.16
N ASP A 68 1.22 -1.26 11.29
CA ASP A 68 1.75 -0.48 10.17
C ASP A 68 0.77 -0.55 8.97
N GLY A 69 0.83 0.40 8.04
CA GLY A 69 0.06 0.37 6.80
C GLY A 69 -0.64 1.69 6.47
N HIS A 70 -1.78 1.58 5.78
CA HIS A 70 -2.56 2.68 5.22
C HIS A 70 -3.66 3.09 6.21
N ARG A 71 -3.37 4.04 7.09
CA ARG A 71 -4.26 4.36 8.20
C ARG A 71 -5.12 5.58 7.91
N ILE A 72 -6.43 5.38 8.00
CA ILE A 72 -7.43 6.45 8.03
C ILE A 72 -8.04 6.47 9.42
N TYR A 73 -7.99 7.63 10.08
CA TYR A 73 -8.68 7.86 11.34
C TYR A 73 -9.84 8.83 11.12
N ILE A 74 -10.94 8.55 11.78
CA ILE A 74 -12.11 9.42 11.82
C ILE A 74 -12.36 9.76 13.29
N ASN A 75 -12.30 11.06 13.62
CA ASN A 75 -12.72 11.56 14.92
C ASN A 75 -14.08 12.23 14.74
N ASP A 76 -15.09 11.61 15.31
CA ASP A 76 -16.48 12.04 15.28
C ASP A 76 -16.92 12.46 16.69
N GLY A 77 -16.71 13.73 17.01
CA GLY A 77 -17.06 14.29 18.31
C GLY A 77 -16.36 13.59 19.49
N GLY A 78 -15.12 13.16 19.33
CA GLY A 78 -14.34 12.44 20.33
C GLY A 78 -14.39 10.91 20.20
N THR A 79 -15.28 10.35 19.38
CA THR A 79 -15.26 8.92 19.01
C THR A 79 -14.26 8.71 17.89
N ILE A 80 -13.13 8.11 18.19
CA ILE A 80 -12.06 7.82 17.22
C ILE A 80 -12.21 6.39 16.72
N TRP A 81 -12.24 6.23 15.39
CA TRP A 81 -12.36 4.92 14.75
C TRP A 81 -11.68 4.87 13.39
N ASN A 82 -11.53 3.68 12.82
CA ASN A 82 -10.91 3.42 11.52
C ASN A 82 -11.87 2.57 10.66
N PRO A 83 -11.96 2.80 9.33
CA PRO A 83 -12.78 1.96 8.45
C PRO A 83 -12.42 0.47 8.50
N GLY A 84 -11.11 0.17 8.65
CA GLY A 84 -10.58 -1.18 8.82
C GLY A 84 -10.53 -1.68 10.27
N TRP A 85 -11.11 -0.99 11.24
CA TRP A 85 -11.10 -1.30 12.66
C TRP A 85 -9.75 -1.01 13.35
N GLN A 86 -8.61 -1.46 12.81
CA GLN A 86 -7.28 -1.14 13.35
C GLN A 86 -6.81 0.24 12.84
N PRO A 87 -5.98 0.96 13.63
CA PRO A 87 -5.37 0.55 14.91
C PRO A 87 -6.16 0.93 16.17
N ALA A 88 -7.21 1.78 16.07
CA ALA A 88 -7.96 2.24 17.25
C ALA A 88 -8.76 1.11 17.91
N LYS A 89 -9.17 0.10 17.15
CA LYS A 89 -9.97 -1.06 17.60
C LYS A 89 -11.30 -0.69 18.22
N THR A 90 -11.82 0.48 17.89
CA THR A 90 -13.18 0.89 18.27
C THR A 90 -14.18 -0.04 17.61
N GLU A 91 -15.12 -0.55 18.37
CA GLU A 91 -16.17 -1.41 17.85
C GLU A 91 -16.99 -0.68 16.79
N LEU A 92 -17.12 -1.29 15.61
CA LEU A 92 -17.87 -0.77 14.49
C LEU A 92 -19.30 -1.31 14.49
N ASP A 93 -20.24 -0.50 14.02
CA ASP A 93 -21.66 -0.89 13.88
C ASP A 93 -21.81 -1.88 12.70
N SER A 94 -20.96 -1.73 11.66
CA SER A 94 -20.80 -2.71 10.60
C SER A 94 -19.36 -2.71 10.08
N TYR A 95 -18.91 -3.86 9.56
CA TYR A 95 -17.59 -4.03 8.96
C TYR A 95 -17.64 -5.06 7.83
N THR A 96 -16.98 -4.72 6.72
CA THR A 96 -16.61 -5.68 5.67
C THR A 96 -15.27 -5.31 5.08
N CYS A 97 -14.49 -6.33 4.68
CA CYS A 97 -13.35 -6.15 3.80
C CYS A 97 -13.55 -7.01 2.55
N ARG A 98 -13.35 -6.43 1.38
CA ARG A 98 -13.48 -7.07 0.08
C ARG A 98 -12.12 -7.13 -0.58
N HIS A 99 -11.53 -8.32 -0.63
CA HIS A 99 -10.33 -8.57 -1.41
C HIS A 99 -10.70 -9.03 -2.81
N GLY A 100 -10.49 -8.15 -3.78
CA GLY A 100 -10.73 -8.41 -5.19
C GLY A 100 -9.43 -8.60 -5.98
N LEU A 101 -9.55 -8.69 -7.30
CA LEU A 101 -8.42 -8.87 -8.19
C LEU A 101 -7.64 -7.56 -8.34
N GLY A 102 -6.55 -7.46 -7.57
CA GLY A 102 -5.67 -6.28 -7.57
C GLY A 102 -6.20 -5.06 -6.82
N TYR A 103 -7.24 -5.22 -5.99
CA TYR A 103 -7.78 -4.15 -5.15
C TYR A 103 -8.33 -4.67 -3.83
N THR A 104 -8.48 -3.78 -2.86
CA THR A 104 -9.10 -4.06 -1.57
C THR A 104 -10.03 -2.91 -1.20
N ILE A 105 -11.22 -3.22 -0.67
CA ILE A 105 -12.16 -2.24 -0.14
C ILE A 105 -12.45 -2.59 1.32
N LEU A 106 -12.11 -1.68 2.23
CA LEU A 106 -12.49 -1.78 3.63
C LEU A 106 -13.69 -0.85 3.88
N GLN A 107 -14.74 -1.39 4.47
CA GLN A 107 -15.95 -0.65 4.78
C GLN A 107 -16.26 -0.76 6.26
N GLY A 108 -16.37 0.37 6.92
CA GLY A 108 -16.77 0.48 8.32
C GLY A 108 -17.88 1.50 8.50
N GLU A 109 -18.71 1.28 9.50
CA GLU A 109 -19.72 2.25 9.91
C GLU A 109 -19.67 2.43 11.42
N LYS A 110 -19.79 3.69 11.86
CA LYS A 110 -19.89 4.05 13.27
C LYS A 110 -20.81 5.24 13.46
N ASN A 111 -21.78 5.12 14.37
CA ASN A 111 -22.70 6.21 14.74
C ASN A 111 -23.41 6.84 13.52
N GLY A 112 -23.73 6.05 12.49
CA GLY A 112 -24.39 6.48 11.28
C GLY A 112 -23.49 7.22 10.28
N ILE A 113 -22.18 7.24 10.49
CA ILE A 113 -21.18 7.63 9.48
C ILE A 113 -20.60 6.36 8.87
N ALA A 114 -20.77 6.20 7.55
CA ALA A 114 -20.15 5.12 6.79
C ALA A 114 -18.87 5.61 6.11
N ALA A 115 -17.85 4.76 6.10
CA ALA A 115 -16.58 5.02 5.40
C ALA A 115 -16.19 3.80 4.58
N ALA A 116 -15.78 4.03 3.33
CA ALA A 116 -15.20 3.03 2.45
C ALA A 116 -13.82 3.50 2.00
N GLN A 117 -12.81 2.68 2.25
CA GLN A 117 -11.42 2.88 1.84
C GLN A 117 -11.08 1.88 0.75
N GLU A 118 -10.89 2.35 -0.48
CA GLU A 118 -10.55 1.54 -1.65
C GLU A 118 -9.09 1.72 -2.02
N LEU A 119 -8.31 0.63 -1.97
CA LEU A 119 -6.88 0.61 -2.27
C LEU A 119 -6.61 -0.23 -3.51
N PHE A 120 -5.83 0.31 -4.44
CA PHE A 120 -5.32 -0.42 -5.61
C PHE A 120 -4.06 0.22 -6.18
N VAL A 121 -3.32 -0.54 -6.97
CA VAL A 121 -2.18 -0.05 -7.74
C VAL A 121 -2.61 0.07 -9.21
N PRO A 122 -2.65 1.29 -9.76
CA PRO A 122 -3.04 1.49 -11.17
C PRO A 122 -1.99 0.91 -12.12
N ARG A 123 -2.43 0.53 -13.31
CA ARG A 123 -1.57 0.04 -14.38
C ARG A 123 -0.69 1.16 -14.94
N GLY A 124 0.61 0.86 -15.15
CA GLY A 124 1.54 1.78 -15.81
C GLY A 124 2.10 2.89 -14.93
N ASP A 125 1.72 2.96 -13.66
CA ASP A 125 2.23 3.96 -12.73
C ASP A 125 2.87 3.34 -11.48
N ALA A 126 3.88 4.02 -10.96
CA ALA A 126 4.59 3.60 -9.76
C ALA A 126 3.96 4.25 -8.51
N CYS A 127 2.67 4.00 -8.28
CA CYS A 127 1.95 4.48 -7.11
C CYS A 127 0.82 3.55 -6.71
N GLU A 128 0.33 3.72 -5.51
CA GLU A 128 -0.97 3.21 -5.06
C GLU A 128 -1.94 4.36 -4.87
N ILE A 129 -3.21 4.07 -5.07
CA ILE A 129 -4.33 4.98 -4.83
C ILE A 129 -5.14 4.42 -3.67
N ASP A 130 -5.47 5.31 -2.74
CA ASP A 130 -6.33 5.06 -1.60
C ASP A 130 -7.48 6.08 -1.64
N ARG A 131 -8.65 5.66 -2.09
CA ARG A 131 -9.83 6.51 -2.14
C ARG A 131 -10.71 6.27 -0.94
N LEU A 132 -10.85 7.29 -0.08
CA LEU A 132 -11.79 7.32 1.02
C LEU A 132 -13.10 7.93 0.58
N THR A 133 -14.21 7.22 0.76
CA THR A 133 -15.57 7.75 0.59
C THR A 133 -16.27 7.75 1.94
N LEU A 134 -16.77 8.91 2.35
CA LEU A 134 -17.54 9.11 3.57
C LEU A 134 -19.02 9.39 3.23
N GLU A 135 -19.94 8.84 4.02
CA GLU A 135 -21.38 9.07 3.88
C GLU A 135 -21.99 9.35 5.26
N ASN A 136 -22.73 10.44 5.37
CA ASN A 136 -23.54 10.72 6.53
C ASN A 136 -24.94 10.11 6.37
N LYS A 137 -25.21 9.00 7.03
CA LYS A 137 -26.51 8.30 7.00
C LYS A 137 -27.49 8.83 8.05
N THR A 138 -27.09 9.83 8.83
CA THR A 138 -27.97 10.42 9.88
C THR A 138 -28.87 11.49 9.29
N THR A 139 -29.81 11.96 10.09
CA THR A 139 -30.76 13.02 9.73
C THR A 139 -30.27 14.44 10.07
N ALA A 140 -29.08 14.57 10.65
CA ALA A 140 -28.47 15.84 11.03
C ALA A 140 -27.08 16.03 10.37
N PRO A 141 -26.65 17.26 10.12
CA PRO A 141 -25.27 17.51 9.68
C PRO A 141 -24.26 16.97 10.71
N ARG A 142 -23.16 16.42 10.23
CA ARG A 142 -22.07 15.88 11.05
C ARG A 142 -20.74 16.51 10.66
N THR A 143 -20.01 16.95 11.66
CA THR A 143 -18.65 17.49 11.48
C THR A 143 -17.64 16.46 11.96
N LEU A 144 -16.68 16.13 11.10
CA LEU A 144 -15.68 15.08 11.30
C LEU A 144 -14.28 15.67 11.13
N ASP A 145 -13.35 15.21 11.95
CA ASP A 145 -11.93 15.36 11.70
C ASP A 145 -11.38 14.04 11.14
N VAL A 146 -10.88 14.08 9.90
CA VAL A 146 -10.40 12.90 9.16
C VAL A 146 -8.90 13.02 8.97
N PHE A 147 -8.18 11.93 9.28
CA PHE A 147 -6.74 11.90 9.16
C PHE A 147 -6.30 10.72 8.30
N SER A 148 -5.37 10.95 7.39
CA SER A 148 -4.59 9.90 6.76
C SER A 148 -3.23 9.78 7.44
N TYR A 149 -2.62 8.58 7.42
CA TYR A 149 -1.31 8.37 8.01
C TYR A 149 -0.56 7.24 7.32
N VAL A 150 0.68 7.53 6.93
CA VAL A 150 1.68 6.54 6.50
C VAL A 150 3.00 6.82 7.20
N GLU A 151 3.74 5.78 7.55
CA GLU A 151 5.10 5.91 8.11
C GLU A 151 6.12 5.56 7.03
N PHE A 152 7.00 6.50 6.67
CA PHE A 152 8.00 6.28 5.64
C PHE A 152 9.12 5.36 6.13
N CYS A 153 9.49 4.41 5.27
CA CYS A 153 10.73 3.64 5.42
C CYS A 153 11.93 4.46 4.93
N LEU A 154 13.09 4.22 5.52
CA LEU A 154 14.35 4.83 5.07
C LEU A 154 14.94 4.11 3.83
N TRP A 155 14.09 3.59 2.97
CA TRP A 155 14.34 2.88 1.71
C TRP A 155 14.92 1.49 1.87
N ASP A 156 16.04 1.31 2.55
CA ASP A 156 16.54 -0.02 2.90
C ASP A 156 15.82 -0.51 4.16
N ALA A 157 15.00 -1.53 4.01
CA ALA A 157 14.19 -2.07 5.09
C ALA A 157 15.04 -2.72 6.20
N MET A 158 16.25 -3.21 5.89
CA MET A 158 17.18 -3.73 6.87
C MET A 158 17.78 -2.59 7.71
N ASP A 159 18.22 -1.51 7.04
CA ASP A 159 18.72 -0.32 7.72
C ASP A 159 17.63 0.31 8.59
N ASP A 160 16.41 0.41 8.08
CA ASP A 160 15.27 0.97 8.83
C ASP A 160 14.90 0.12 10.06
N SER A 161 15.10 -1.18 10.02
CA SER A 161 14.82 -2.07 11.16
C SER A 161 15.84 -1.96 12.29
N SER A 162 17.05 -1.43 12.00
CA SER A 162 18.13 -1.26 12.96
C SER A 162 18.18 0.16 13.52
N ASN A 163 18.09 0.33 14.83
CA ASN A 163 18.21 1.66 15.46
C ASN A 163 19.55 2.33 15.17
N PHE A 164 20.64 1.57 15.08
CA PHE A 164 21.95 2.10 14.76
C PHE A 164 22.01 2.64 13.33
N GLN A 165 21.50 1.89 12.37
CA GLN A 165 21.50 2.27 10.95
C GLN A 165 20.62 3.50 10.68
N ARG A 166 19.51 3.64 11.37
CA ARG A 166 18.62 4.82 11.28
C ARG A 166 19.32 6.13 11.62
N ASN A 167 20.33 6.12 12.46
CA ASN A 167 21.11 7.32 12.77
C ASN A 167 21.98 7.78 11.59
N PHE A 168 22.19 6.95 10.59
CA PHE A 168 23.00 7.23 9.40
C PHE A 168 22.18 7.45 8.13
N SER A 169 20.88 7.15 8.16
CA SER A 169 19.97 7.41 7.06
C SER A 169 19.00 8.50 7.48
N THR A 170 19.26 9.72 7.04
CA THR A 170 18.45 10.88 7.40
C THR A 170 17.29 11.02 6.42
N GLY A 171 16.07 10.90 6.93
CA GLY A 171 14.86 11.23 6.19
C GLY A 171 14.67 12.75 6.16
N GLU A 172 14.49 13.31 4.99
CA GLU A 172 14.15 14.71 4.81
C GLU A 172 12.78 14.82 4.14
N VAL A 173 12.00 15.81 4.57
CA VAL A 173 10.65 16.01 4.09
C VAL A 173 10.49 17.40 3.50
N GLU A 174 9.84 17.50 2.37
CA GLU A 174 9.35 18.74 1.80
C GLU A 174 7.81 18.67 1.73
N VAL A 175 7.13 19.76 2.03
CA VAL A 175 5.67 19.84 1.95
C VAL A 175 5.30 20.95 1.00
N VAL A 176 4.44 20.64 0.03
CA VAL A 176 3.88 21.62 -0.91
C VAL A 176 2.38 21.33 -1.01
N GLU A 177 1.57 22.26 -0.55
CA GLU A 177 0.11 22.10 -0.46
C GLU A 177 -0.27 20.79 0.26
N SER A 178 -0.96 19.88 -0.43
CA SER A 178 -1.39 18.58 0.10
C SER A 178 -0.43 17.44 -0.27
N ALA A 179 0.80 17.73 -0.68
CA ALA A 179 1.81 16.73 -1.04
C ALA A 179 3.00 16.78 -0.08
N ILE A 180 3.33 15.61 0.47
CA ILE A 180 4.45 15.38 1.38
C ILE A 180 5.48 14.53 0.63
N TYR A 181 6.67 15.08 0.42
CA TYR A 181 7.77 14.46 -0.31
C TYR A 181 8.81 13.97 0.69
N HIS A 182 9.19 12.69 0.59
CA HIS A 182 10.19 12.09 1.47
C HIS A 182 11.37 11.56 0.66
N LYS A 183 12.57 12.02 1.01
CA LYS A 183 13.85 11.54 0.49
C LYS A 183 14.78 11.12 1.62
N THR A 184 15.77 10.30 1.33
CA THR A 184 16.89 10.08 2.24
C THR A 184 18.18 10.50 1.58
N GLU A 185 19.01 11.21 2.34
CA GLU A 185 20.36 11.60 1.98
C GLU A 185 21.36 10.90 2.90
N TYR A 186 22.54 11.31 2.97
CA TYR A 186 23.63 10.90 3.85
C TYR A 186 24.47 9.72 3.34
N ARG A 187 24.03 8.45 3.45
CA ARG A 187 24.86 7.30 3.02
C ARG A 187 24.88 7.10 1.53
N GLU A 188 23.71 7.26 0.91
CA GLU A 188 23.53 7.13 -0.52
C GLU A 188 22.84 8.37 -1.06
N ARG A 189 23.45 8.99 -2.03
CA ARG A 189 22.82 10.10 -2.76
C ARG A 189 21.82 9.52 -3.76
N ARG A 190 20.61 9.30 -3.27
CA ARG A 190 19.53 8.75 -4.08
C ARG A 190 18.92 9.83 -4.97
N ASN A 191 18.54 9.44 -6.19
CA ASN A 191 17.82 10.29 -7.14
C ASN A 191 16.32 10.00 -7.14
N HIS A 192 15.85 9.24 -6.18
CA HIS A 192 14.44 8.88 -6.00
C HIS A 192 13.91 9.40 -4.66
N TYR A 193 12.59 9.57 -4.63
CA TYR A 193 11.85 9.98 -3.44
C TYR A 193 10.44 9.38 -3.46
N ALA A 194 9.78 9.36 -2.30
CA ALA A 194 8.37 9.06 -2.18
C ALA A 194 7.56 10.35 -2.14
N VAL A 195 6.33 10.30 -2.65
CA VAL A 195 5.34 11.36 -2.49
C VAL A 195 4.06 10.76 -1.94
N PHE A 196 3.55 11.36 -0.84
CA PHE A 196 2.23 11.06 -0.30
C PHE A 196 1.36 12.30 -0.42
N TRP A 197 0.23 12.18 -1.13
CA TRP A 197 -0.60 13.35 -1.46
C TRP A 197 -2.09 13.11 -1.25
N ALA A 198 -2.83 14.20 -1.19
CA ALA A 198 -4.28 14.20 -1.29
C ALA A 198 -4.73 15.12 -2.44
N ASN A 199 -5.86 14.78 -3.08
CA ASN A 199 -6.46 15.60 -4.15
C ASN A 199 -7.23 16.83 -3.62
N THR A 200 -7.37 16.95 -2.33
CA THR A 200 -8.14 17.99 -1.63
C THR A 200 -7.21 18.79 -0.73
N PRO A 201 -7.36 20.13 -0.62
CA PRO A 201 -6.58 20.92 0.31
C PRO A 201 -6.71 20.42 1.76
N VAL A 202 -5.58 20.26 2.43
CA VAL A 202 -5.52 19.82 3.82
C VAL A 202 -5.81 20.98 4.76
N THR A 203 -6.45 20.72 5.90
CA THR A 203 -6.62 21.69 6.98
C THR A 203 -5.31 21.89 7.76
N SER A 204 -4.61 20.80 8.02
CA SER A 204 -3.28 20.76 8.63
C SER A 204 -2.58 19.43 8.29
N PHE A 205 -1.30 19.32 8.61
CA PHE A 205 -0.51 18.12 8.35
C PHE A 205 0.53 17.88 9.45
N ASP A 206 1.07 16.66 9.52
CA ASP A 206 2.28 16.37 10.29
C ASP A 206 3.21 15.48 9.48
N THR A 207 4.52 15.72 9.63
CA THR A 207 5.56 14.86 9.05
C THR A 207 6.45 14.25 10.12
N SER A 208 6.26 14.60 11.38
CA SER A 208 6.94 14.00 12.54
C SER A 208 6.02 12.97 13.20
N ARG A 209 6.52 11.74 13.35
CA ARG A 209 5.81 10.70 14.10
C ARG A 209 5.51 11.11 15.53
N ASP A 210 6.47 11.75 16.19
CA ASP A 210 6.32 12.16 17.59
C ASP A 210 5.30 13.28 17.74
N ALA A 211 5.17 14.18 16.75
CA ALA A 211 4.12 15.19 16.73
C ALA A 211 2.74 14.58 16.51
N PHE A 212 2.61 13.64 15.58
CA PHE A 212 1.33 13.00 15.27
C PHE A 212 0.88 12.02 16.35
N CYS A 213 1.74 11.06 16.71
CA CYS A 213 1.40 10.00 17.67
C CYS A 213 1.54 10.43 19.13
N GLY A 214 2.40 11.41 19.43
CA GLY A 214 2.89 11.71 20.77
C GLY A 214 4.10 10.84 21.14
N VAL A 215 5.04 11.40 21.92
CA VAL A 215 6.30 10.73 22.31
C VAL A 215 6.03 9.43 23.10
N TYR A 216 5.00 9.43 23.93
CA TYR A 216 4.58 8.27 24.73
C TYR A 216 3.29 7.61 24.22
N GLY A 217 2.76 8.10 23.11
CA GLY A 217 1.59 7.57 22.45
C GLY A 217 1.94 6.54 21.39
N GLY A 218 0.95 6.18 20.57
CA GLY A 218 1.12 5.23 19.49
C GLY A 218 -0.02 5.30 18.48
N PRO A 219 0.05 4.51 17.42
CA PRO A 219 -0.94 4.58 16.34
C PRO A 219 -2.36 4.18 16.77
N ALA A 220 -2.53 3.50 17.91
CA ALA A 220 -3.87 3.16 18.42
C ALA A 220 -4.68 4.39 18.87
N ALA A 221 -4.02 5.45 19.32
CA ALA A 221 -4.66 6.65 19.82
C ALA A 221 -3.75 7.88 19.65
N PRO A 222 -3.47 8.31 18.40
CA PRO A 222 -2.54 9.43 18.13
C PRO A 222 -3.01 10.73 18.78
N GLU A 223 -2.06 11.51 19.32
CA GLU A 223 -2.37 12.77 20.00
C GLU A 223 -3.00 13.79 19.03
N ALA A 224 -2.53 13.87 17.78
CA ALA A 224 -3.12 14.74 16.78
C ALA A 224 -4.60 14.40 16.49
N VAL A 225 -4.93 13.09 16.44
CA VAL A 225 -6.30 12.64 16.21
C VAL A 225 -7.20 12.97 17.41
N LYS A 226 -6.70 12.81 18.63
CA LYS A 226 -7.42 13.22 19.86
C LYS A 226 -7.65 14.72 19.92
N ALA A 227 -6.64 15.50 19.52
CA ALA A 227 -6.70 16.96 19.50
C ALA A 227 -7.61 17.52 18.38
N GLY A 228 -7.93 16.70 17.36
CA GLY A 228 -8.70 17.13 16.20
C GLY A 228 -7.91 18.00 15.21
N HIS A 229 -6.58 18.02 15.28
CA HIS A 229 -5.72 18.76 14.35
C HIS A 229 -4.27 18.27 14.38
N CYS A 230 -3.54 18.49 13.28
CA CYS A 230 -2.10 18.35 13.20
C CYS A 230 -1.38 19.66 13.55
N SER A 231 -0.09 19.59 13.85
CA SER A 231 0.74 20.73 14.29
C SER A 231 1.49 21.43 13.15
N ASN A 232 1.35 20.96 11.91
CA ASN A 232 2.15 21.35 10.74
C ASN A 232 3.66 21.14 10.95
N SER A 233 4.02 20.04 11.63
CA SER A 233 5.41 19.68 11.86
C SER A 233 6.13 19.34 10.57
N ILE A 234 7.39 19.78 10.44
CA ILE A 234 8.31 19.36 9.38
C ILE A 234 9.52 18.74 10.04
N VAL A 235 9.76 17.44 9.75
CA VAL A 235 10.85 16.69 10.33
C VAL A 235 12.02 16.57 9.35
N HIS A 236 13.22 16.64 9.88
CA HIS A 236 14.46 16.29 9.20
C HIS A 236 15.20 15.27 10.06
N GLY A 237 15.26 14.03 9.59
CA GLY A 237 16.01 12.95 10.22
C GLY A 237 15.16 11.85 10.82
N TRP A 238 14.65 12.01 11.99
CA TRP A 238 14.04 10.94 12.78
C TRP A 238 12.57 10.67 12.39
N ALA A 239 12.22 9.39 12.19
CA ALA A 239 10.86 8.86 12.06
C ALA A 239 9.90 9.74 11.20
N PRO A 240 10.19 9.94 9.90
CA PRO A 240 9.33 10.73 9.02
C PRO A 240 8.02 9.99 8.74
N VAL A 241 6.92 10.74 8.75
CA VAL A 241 5.58 10.26 8.42
C VAL A 241 4.92 11.19 7.41
N GLY A 242 3.86 10.71 6.77
CA GLY A 242 2.92 11.54 6.04
C GLY A 242 1.56 11.46 6.73
N ALA A 243 1.11 12.57 7.28
CA ALA A 243 -0.21 12.68 7.88
C ALA A 243 -0.92 13.92 7.36
N HIS A 244 -2.15 13.75 6.87
CA HIS A 244 -3.04 14.82 6.45
C HIS A 244 -4.23 14.91 7.40
N HIS A 245 -4.72 16.09 7.64
CA HIS A 245 -5.93 16.34 8.41
C HIS A 245 -6.93 17.16 7.59
N PHE A 246 -8.19 16.75 7.64
CA PHE A 246 -9.33 17.40 6.99
C PHE A 246 -10.43 17.63 8.02
N HIS A 247 -10.89 18.86 8.14
CA HIS A 247 -12.07 19.22 8.92
C HIS A 247 -13.27 19.32 7.98
N LEU A 248 -14.23 18.40 8.08
CA LEU A 248 -15.29 18.21 7.10
C LEU A 248 -16.67 18.27 7.78
N THR A 249 -17.61 18.98 7.14
CA THR A 249 -19.03 18.87 7.50
C THR A 249 -19.77 18.17 6.37
N LEU A 250 -20.56 17.16 6.71
CA LEU A 250 -21.41 16.39 5.81
C LEU A 250 -22.87 16.65 6.14
N ALA A 251 -23.66 17.12 5.18
CA ALA A 251 -25.11 17.21 5.30
C ALA A 251 -25.75 15.79 5.39
N PRO A 252 -27.01 15.67 5.85
CA PRO A 252 -27.73 14.40 5.82
C PRO A 252 -27.74 13.77 4.41
N GLY A 253 -27.31 12.51 4.30
CA GLY A 253 -27.24 11.79 3.03
C GLY A 253 -26.07 12.19 2.12
N GLU A 254 -25.26 13.17 2.49
CA GLU A 254 -24.12 13.61 1.70
C GLU A 254 -23.02 12.55 1.66
N LYS A 255 -22.47 12.37 0.45
CA LYS A 255 -21.27 11.57 0.20
C LYS A 255 -20.13 12.48 -0.24
N LYS A 256 -18.95 12.25 0.31
CA LYS A 256 -17.72 12.98 -0.05
C LYS A 256 -16.56 12.01 -0.20
N SER A 257 -15.76 12.20 -1.25
CA SER A 257 -14.54 11.43 -1.45
C SER A 257 -13.29 12.28 -1.24
N ILE A 258 -12.24 11.62 -0.77
CA ILE A 258 -10.86 12.14 -0.72
C ILE A 258 -9.99 11.06 -1.37
N ILE A 259 -9.17 11.47 -2.33
CA ILE A 259 -8.23 10.58 -2.99
C ILE A 259 -6.84 10.84 -2.42
N PHE A 260 -6.24 9.82 -1.83
CA PHE A 260 -4.84 9.81 -1.46
C PHE A 260 -4.04 8.99 -2.46
N GLY A 261 -2.77 9.29 -2.56
CA GLY A 261 -1.85 8.46 -3.30
C GLY A 261 -0.48 8.43 -2.66
N LEU A 262 0.20 7.28 -2.78
CA LEU A 262 1.57 7.10 -2.38
C LEU A 262 2.38 6.64 -3.58
N GLY A 263 3.34 7.44 -4.03
CA GLY A 263 4.09 7.21 -5.25
C GLY A 263 5.60 7.14 -5.05
N TYR A 264 6.25 6.39 -5.94
CA TYR A 264 7.70 6.35 -6.13
C TYR A 264 8.07 7.18 -7.35
N ILE A 265 9.00 8.11 -7.16
CA ILE A 265 9.51 8.97 -8.22
C ILE A 265 11.03 8.80 -8.32
N GLU A 266 11.52 8.58 -9.54
CA GLU A 266 12.95 8.56 -9.83
C GLU A 266 13.26 9.60 -10.90
N ASN A 267 14.09 10.59 -10.55
CA ASN A 267 14.56 11.61 -11.46
C ASN A 267 15.89 11.17 -12.11
N PRO A 268 16.20 11.63 -13.34
CA PRO A 268 17.56 11.53 -13.82
C PRO A 268 18.53 12.17 -12.83
N VAL A 269 19.71 11.59 -12.64
CA VAL A 269 20.69 12.06 -11.62
C VAL A 269 21.00 13.55 -11.73
N ARG A 270 21.07 14.07 -12.97
CA ARG A 270 21.36 15.49 -13.23
C ARG A 270 20.17 16.42 -12.97
N GLU A 271 18.97 15.86 -12.86
CA GLU A 271 17.70 16.58 -12.68
C GLU A 271 17.08 16.31 -11.30
N LYS A 272 17.88 15.78 -10.38
CA LYS A 272 17.42 15.41 -9.04
C LYS A 272 16.81 16.61 -8.30
N PHE A 273 17.42 17.75 -8.40
CA PHE A 273 17.03 18.99 -7.74
C PHE A 273 16.65 20.06 -8.76
N SER A 274 15.62 20.83 -8.45
CA SER A 274 15.24 22.06 -9.18
C SER A 274 16.00 23.30 -8.68
N ALA A 275 16.45 23.28 -7.42
CA ALA A 275 17.31 24.25 -6.78
C ALA A 275 18.15 23.54 -5.69
N PRO A 276 19.20 24.18 -5.11
CA PRO A 276 20.01 23.57 -4.05
C PRO A 276 19.13 23.03 -2.88
N GLY A 277 19.17 21.71 -2.70
CA GLY A 277 18.42 21.02 -1.64
C GLY A 277 16.92 20.82 -1.91
N ILE A 278 16.36 21.37 -2.98
CA ILE A 278 14.94 21.26 -3.33
C ILE A 278 14.73 20.18 -4.40
N ILE A 279 13.95 19.16 -4.09
CA ILE A 279 13.64 18.05 -5.01
C ILE A 279 12.92 18.60 -6.24
N ASN A 280 13.30 18.12 -7.43
CA ASN A 280 12.53 18.34 -8.64
C ASN A 280 11.22 17.52 -8.59
N LYS A 281 10.09 18.20 -8.53
CA LYS A 281 8.76 17.65 -8.29
C LYS A 281 7.95 17.41 -9.57
N ALA A 282 8.44 17.83 -10.75
CA ALA A 282 7.67 17.82 -11.99
C ALA A 282 7.06 16.44 -12.33
N ARG A 283 7.80 15.35 -12.10
CA ARG A 283 7.30 13.99 -12.33
C ARG A 283 6.21 13.58 -11.33
N ALA A 284 6.34 13.99 -10.08
CA ALA A 284 5.31 13.75 -9.07
C ALA A 284 4.04 14.53 -9.38
N GLU A 285 4.16 15.80 -9.75
CA GLU A 285 3.02 16.65 -10.14
C GLU A 285 2.28 16.05 -11.35
N ALA A 286 3.00 15.56 -12.35
CA ALA A 286 2.41 14.84 -13.48
C ALA A 286 1.72 13.53 -13.06
N MET A 287 2.23 12.81 -12.08
CA MET A 287 1.58 11.61 -11.50
C MET A 287 0.30 11.99 -10.76
N MET A 288 0.37 12.96 -9.86
CA MET A 288 -0.79 13.44 -9.07
C MET A 288 -1.93 13.92 -9.97
N ALA A 289 -1.63 14.63 -11.06
CA ALA A 289 -2.62 15.13 -12.01
C ALA A 289 -3.43 14.02 -12.69
N ARG A 290 -2.90 12.80 -12.82
CA ARG A 290 -3.61 11.64 -13.39
C ARG A 290 -4.70 11.07 -12.47
N TYR A 291 -4.65 11.40 -11.18
CA TYR A 291 -5.56 10.85 -10.16
C TYR A 291 -6.24 11.96 -9.33
N ALA A 292 -6.42 13.13 -9.92
CA ALA A 292 -6.96 14.30 -9.24
C ALA A 292 -8.48 14.23 -9.00
N THR A 293 -9.20 13.40 -9.74
CA THR A 293 -10.67 13.30 -9.70
C THR A 293 -11.16 11.86 -9.60
N ASP A 294 -12.35 11.66 -9.04
CA ASP A 294 -13.01 10.35 -8.97
C ASP A 294 -13.14 9.70 -10.34
N ALA A 295 -13.46 10.47 -11.39
CA ALA A 295 -13.59 9.94 -12.74
C ALA A 295 -12.28 9.35 -13.30
N GLN A 296 -11.14 9.97 -12.97
CA GLN A 296 -9.81 9.46 -13.33
C GLN A 296 -9.45 8.20 -12.54
N VAL A 297 -9.76 8.17 -11.25
CA VAL A 297 -9.58 6.99 -10.40
C VAL A 297 -10.46 5.84 -10.86
N ASP A 298 -11.72 6.10 -11.19
CA ASP A 298 -12.64 5.09 -11.75
C ASP A 298 -12.15 4.54 -13.10
N ALA A 299 -11.58 5.39 -13.96
CA ALA A 299 -10.98 4.96 -15.21
C ALA A 299 -9.77 4.03 -14.99
N ALA A 300 -8.89 4.39 -14.08
CA ALA A 300 -7.74 3.57 -13.70
C ALA A 300 -8.17 2.23 -13.08
N ARG A 301 -9.20 2.26 -12.24
CA ARG A 301 -9.77 1.07 -11.61
C ARG A 301 -10.43 0.13 -12.65
N ARG A 302 -11.12 0.68 -13.66
CA ARG A 302 -11.65 -0.11 -14.79
C ARG A 302 -10.53 -0.73 -15.61
N ALA A 303 -9.49 0.02 -15.97
CA ALA A 303 -8.34 -0.51 -16.70
C ALA A 303 -7.65 -1.68 -15.97
N LEU A 304 -7.57 -1.62 -14.64
CA LEU A 304 -7.08 -2.73 -13.83
C LEU A 304 -8.02 -3.95 -13.90
N ALA A 305 -9.33 -3.73 -13.84
CA ALA A 305 -10.32 -4.82 -13.95
C ALA A 305 -10.27 -5.49 -15.33
N ASP A 306 -10.17 -4.70 -16.39
CA ASP A 306 -10.06 -5.19 -17.79
C ASP A 306 -8.78 -6.03 -17.96
N TYR A 307 -7.67 -5.59 -17.43
CA TYR A 307 -6.41 -6.36 -17.42
C TYR A 307 -6.57 -7.74 -16.78
N TRP A 308 -7.14 -7.79 -15.57
CA TRP A 308 -7.34 -9.06 -14.90
C TRP A 308 -8.35 -9.95 -15.63
N GLN A 309 -9.39 -9.37 -16.18
CA GLN A 309 -10.38 -10.12 -16.98
C GLN A 309 -9.74 -10.72 -18.23
N GLU A 310 -8.96 -9.96 -18.97
CA GLU A 310 -8.23 -10.43 -20.15
C GLU A 310 -7.26 -11.55 -19.78
N LEU A 311 -6.41 -11.32 -18.77
CA LEU A 311 -5.39 -12.26 -18.32
C LEU A 311 -5.98 -13.61 -17.91
N LEU A 312 -7.07 -13.60 -17.15
CA LEU A 312 -7.69 -14.81 -16.62
C LEU A 312 -8.65 -15.48 -17.62
N SER A 313 -8.99 -14.81 -18.71
CA SER A 313 -9.86 -15.40 -19.77
C SER A 313 -9.17 -16.48 -20.62
N GLY A 314 -7.82 -16.51 -20.60
CA GLY A 314 -7.05 -17.40 -21.44
C GLY A 314 -7.20 -18.89 -21.07
N TRP A 315 -7.66 -19.20 -19.88
CA TRP A 315 -7.94 -20.56 -19.44
C TRP A 315 -9.08 -20.59 -18.41
N GLN A 316 -10.13 -21.34 -18.74
CA GLN A 316 -11.35 -21.45 -17.94
C GLN A 316 -11.78 -22.91 -17.83
N LEU A 317 -12.25 -23.31 -16.65
CA LEU A 317 -12.85 -24.60 -16.39
C LEU A 317 -14.36 -24.48 -16.17
N THR A 318 -15.14 -25.35 -16.79
CA THR A 318 -16.56 -25.53 -16.52
C THR A 318 -16.82 -27.00 -16.29
N SER A 319 -16.84 -27.43 -15.03
CA SER A 319 -16.97 -28.84 -14.66
C SER A 319 -18.39 -29.16 -14.12
N GLY A 320 -19.16 -28.15 -13.78
CA GLY A 320 -20.43 -28.27 -13.06
C GLY A 320 -20.28 -28.29 -11.51
N GLU A 321 -19.04 -28.28 -10.98
CA GLU A 321 -18.75 -28.09 -9.57
C GLU A 321 -18.26 -26.64 -9.34
N GLU A 322 -19.16 -25.76 -8.91
CA GLU A 322 -18.92 -24.32 -8.79
C GLU A 322 -17.65 -23.96 -7.99
N LYS A 323 -17.36 -24.73 -6.94
CA LYS A 323 -16.17 -24.44 -6.10
C LYS A 323 -14.88 -24.78 -6.82
N LEU A 324 -14.87 -25.86 -7.58
CA LEU A 324 -13.72 -26.24 -8.40
C LEU A 324 -13.52 -25.22 -9.54
N ASP A 325 -14.60 -24.88 -10.23
CA ASP A 325 -14.59 -23.93 -11.33
C ASP A 325 -14.06 -22.55 -10.86
N ARG A 326 -14.55 -22.06 -9.73
CA ARG A 326 -14.08 -20.82 -9.08
C ARG A 326 -12.58 -20.84 -8.77
N MET A 327 -12.12 -21.90 -8.10
CA MET A 327 -10.71 -21.96 -7.69
C MET A 327 -9.78 -22.08 -8.89
N VAL A 328 -10.13 -22.91 -9.86
CA VAL A 328 -9.28 -23.19 -11.02
C VAL A 328 -9.29 -22.05 -12.04
N SER A 329 -10.48 -21.49 -12.34
CA SER A 329 -10.62 -20.43 -13.35
C SER A 329 -10.22 -19.04 -12.84
N LEU A 330 -10.14 -18.84 -11.53
CA LEU A 330 -9.91 -17.50 -10.96
C LEU A 330 -8.79 -17.50 -9.91
N TRP A 331 -9.05 -18.08 -8.72
CA TRP A 331 -8.21 -17.82 -7.56
C TRP A 331 -6.84 -18.48 -7.63
N ASN A 332 -6.71 -19.69 -8.17
CA ASN A 332 -5.41 -20.34 -8.33
C ASN A 332 -4.53 -19.57 -9.31
N GLN A 333 -5.09 -19.10 -10.44
CA GLN A 333 -4.36 -18.31 -11.41
C GLN A 333 -3.94 -16.94 -10.82
N TYR A 334 -4.84 -16.29 -10.07
CA TYR A 334 -4.52 -15.06 -9.37
C TYR A 334 -3.38 -15.25 -8.37
N GLN A 335 -3.41 -16.32 -7.57
CA GLN A 335 -2.35 -16.66 -6.62
C GLN A 335 -1.01 -16.93 -7.33
N CYS A 336 -1.02 -17.63 -8.45
CA CYS A 336 0.19 -17.86 -9.24
C CYS A 336 0.79 -16.55 -9.74
N MET A 337 -0.04 -15.62 -10.22
CA MET A 337 0.41 -14.28 -10.65
C MET A 337 0.96 -13.46 -9.48
N VAL A 338 0.33 -13.51 -8.32
CA VAL A 338 0.84 -12.86 -7.10
C VAL A 338 2.20 -13.44 -6.73
N THR A 339 2.36 -14.75 -6.71
CA THR A 339 3.64 -15.41 -6.41
C THR A 339 4.73 -15.00 -7.39
N PHE A 340 4.42 -14.94 -8.68
CA PHE A 340 5.33 -14.45 -9.69
C PHE A 340 5.75 -12.99 -9.46
N ASN A 341 4.80 -12.09 -9.23
CA ASN A 341 5.04 -10.68 -9.06
C ASN A 341 5.88 -10.40 -7.80
N MET A 342 5.59 -11.07 -6.70
CA MET A 342 6.33 -10.94 -5.43
C MET A 342 7.63 -11.75 -5.42
N SER A 343 7.81 -12.67 -6.37
CA SER A 343 9.00 -13.52 -6.53
C SER A 343 9.41 -14.26 -5.27
N ARG A 344 8.45 -14.59 -4.39
CA ARG A 344 8.65 -15.11 -3.03
C ARG A 344 9.57 -14.26 -2.13
N SER A 345 10.07 -13.14 -2.64
CA SER A 345 10.97 -12.25 -1.89
C SER A 345 10.24 -11.30 -0.96
N ALA A 346 8.94 -11.06 -1.21
CA ALA A 346 8.11 -10.17 -0.43
C ALA A 346 6.80 -10.84 -0.06
N SER A 347 6.44 -10.77 1.20
CA SER A 347 5.13 -11.16 1.73
C SER A 347 4.83 -10.38 3.00
N TYR A 348 3.63 -10.50 3.50
CA TYR A 348 3.26 -9.93 4.78
C TYR A 348 4.07 -10.55 5.93
N TYR A 349 4.25 -11.86 5.92
CA TYR A 349 4.91 -12.60 7.00
C TYR A 349 6.43 -12.67 6.86
N GLU A 350 6.97 -12.62 5.67
CA GLU A 350 8.42 -12.67 5.41
C GLU A 350 9.04 -11.32 5.02
N SER A 351 8.33 -10.27 5.00
CA SER A 351 8.70 -8.85 4.80
C SER A 351 9.78 -8.50 3.77
N GLY A 352 10.40 -9.46 3.10
CA GLY A 352 11.39 -9.25 2.02
C GLY A 352 12.78 -8.74 2.44
N ILE A 353 13.08 -8.67 3.74
CA ILE A 353 14.35 -8.12 4.23
C ILE A 353 15.52 -9.09 3.99
N GLY A 354 15.32 -10.37 4.27
CA GLY A 354 16.37 -11.39 4.28
C GLY A 354 16.36 -12.34 3.09
N ARG A 355 15.33 -12.30 2.25
CA ARG A 355 15.19 -13.21 1.11
C ARG A 355 15.34 -12.51 -0.23
N GLY A 356 16.06 -13.18 -1.14
CA GLY A 356 16.06 -12.90 -2.56
C GLY A 356 15.17 -13.88 -3.33
N MET A 357 15.25 -13.84 -4.65
CA MET A 357 14.65 -14.81 -5.54
C MET A 357 15.43 -16.12 -5.49
N GLY A 358 14.77 -17.21 -5.12
CA GLY A 358 15.36 -18.56 -5.22
C GLY A 358 15.45 -19.01 -6.67
N PHE A 359 16.58 -19.60 -7.07
CA PHE A 359 16.78 -20.11 -8.43
C PHE A 359 15.73 -21.19 -8.75
N ARG A 360 15.72 -22.28 -8.00
CA ARG A 360 14.78 -23.38 -8.19
C ARG A 360 13.32 -22.95 -8.00
N ASP A 361 13.05 -22.22 -6.93
CA ASP A 361 11.67 -21.84 -6.57
C ASP A 361 11.04 -20.97 -7.67
N SER A 362 11.79 -20.01 -8.21
CA SER A 362 11.29 -19.15 -9.30
C SER A 362 11.05 -19.95 -10.59
N CYS A 363 11.86 -20.95 -10.88
CA CYS A 363 11.61 -21.86 -12.02
C CYS A 363 10.32 -22.67 -11.84
N GLN A 364 10.03 -23.14 -10.62
CA GLN A 364 8.78 -23.85 -10.34
C GLN A 364 7.56 -22.93 -10.43
N ASP A 365 7.67 -21.71 -9.95
CA ASP A 365 6.57 -20.74 -9.99
C ASP A 365 6.13 -20.41 -11.42
N LEU A 366 7.07 -20.42 -12.38
CA LEU A 366 6.77 -20.18 -13.80
C LEU A 366 5.73 -21.16 -14.36
N LEU A 367 5.69 -22.40 -13.87
CA LEU A 367 4.74 -23.41 -14.36
C LEU A 367 3.28 -23.01 -14.12
N GLY A 368 3.01 -22.23 -13.08
CA GLY A 368 1.65 -21.83 -12.70
C GLY A 368 1.03 -20.75 -13.58
N PHE A 369 1.82 -20.03 -14.39
CA PHE A 369 1.32 -18.88 -15.15
C PHE A 369 1.94 -18.68 -16.53
N VAL A 370 2.86 -19.55 -16.97
CA VAL A 370 3.52 -19.40 -18.28
C VAL A 370 2.55 -19.26 -19.44
N HIS A 371 1.40 -19.91 -19.37
CA HIS A 371 0.33 -19.85 -20.38
C HIS A 371 -0.37 -18.50 -20.43
N MET A 372 -0.38 -17.74 -19.31
CA MET A 372 -1.03 -16.42 -19.25
C MET A 372 -0.14 -15.30 -19.78
N ILE A 373 1.17 -15.32 -19.44
CA ILE A 373 2.11 -14.25 -19.78
C ILE A 373 3.44 -14.81 -20.34
N PRO A 374 3.41 -15.51 -21.48
CA PRO A 374 4.58 -16.20 -22.00
C PRO A 374 5.80 -15.29 -22.23
N SER A 375 5.60 -14.03 -22.63
CA SER A 375 6.69 -13.07 -22.81
C SER A 375 7.41 -12.76 -21.50
N ARG A 376 6.67 -12.43 -20.44
CA ARG A 376 7.25 -12.18 -19.11
C ARG A 376 7.84 -13.45 -18.48
N ALA A 377 7.26 -14.60 -18.75
CA ALA A 377 7.82 -15.88 -18.33
C ALA A 377 9.19 -16.10 -18.98
N ARG A 378 9.32 -15.82 -20.30
CA ARG A 378 10.60 -15.89 -21.00
C ARG A 378 11.65 -14.91 -20.41
N GLU A 379 11.27 -13.67 -20.15
CA GLU A 379 12.13 -12.69 -19.48
C GLU A 379 12.64 -13.20 -18.13
N ARG A 380 11.75 -13.77 -17.31
CA ARG A 380 12.12 -14.34 -16.02
C ARG A 380 13.06 -15.54 -16.16
N ILE A 381 12.86 -16.41 -17.15
CA ILE A 381 13.77 -17.53 -17.44
C ILE A 381 15.18 -16.99 -17.76
N LEU A 382 15.28 -15.97 -18.60
CA LEU A 382 16.55 -15.35 -18.94
C LEU A 382 17.21 -14.67 -17.74
N ASP A 383 16.45 -13.98 -16.91
CA ASP A 383 16.92 -13.35 -15.67
C ASP A 383 17.50 -14.38 -14.69
N ILE A 384 16.81 -15.51 -14.52
CA ILE A 384 17.26 -16.59 -13.65
C ILE A 384 18.51 -17.25 -14.24
N ALA A 385 18.51 -17.57 -15.54
CA ALA A 385 19.66 -18.17 -16.22
C ALA A 385 20.92 -17.29 -16.16
N ALA A 386 20.75 -15.96 -16.18
CA ALA A 386 21.85 -15.02 -16.05
C ALA A 386 22.55 -15.06 -14.67
N THR A 387 22.00 -15.75 -13.68
CA THR A 387 22.62 -15.97 -12.36
C THR A 387 23.37 -17.30 -12.26
N GLN A 388 23.42 -18.09 -13.33
CA GLN A 388 24.15 -19.35 -13.40
C GLN A 388 25.63 -19.07 -13.70
N PHE A 389 26.52 -19.84 -13.06
CA PHE A 389 27.95 -19.79 -13.30
C PHE A 389 28.37 -20.73 -14.44
N GLU A 390 29.58 -20.53 -14.95
CA GLU A 390 30.13 -21.33 -16.09
C GLU A 390 30.21 -22.81 -15.79
N ASP A 391 30.41 -23.19 -14.51
CA ASP A 391 30.45 -24.58 -14.06
C ASP A 391 29.07 -25.24 -13.92
N GLY A 392 28.00 -24.48 -14.23
CA GLY A 392 26.60 -24.93 -14.11
C GLY A 392 25.99 -24.75 -12.72
N SER A 393 26.76 -24.31 -11.72
CA SER A 393 26.20 -23.92 -10.42
C SER A 393 25.43 -22.59 -10.51
N ALA A 394 24.60 -22.28 -9.51
CA ALA A 394 23.83 -21.05 -9.46
C ALA A 394 23.73 -20.56 -8.01
N TYR A 395 23.40 -19.30 -7.84
CA TYR A 395 23.05 -18.80 -6.52
C TYR A 395 21.86 -19.58 -5.95
N HIS A 396 21.88 -19.88 -4.68
CA HIS A 396 20.70 -20.40 -3.98
C HIS A 396 19.55 -19.37 -4.05
N GLN A 397 19.89 -18.09 -3.84
CA GLN A 397 19.00 -16.94 -4.00
C GLN A 397 19.79 -15.69 -4.41
N TYR A 398 19.14 -14.78 -5.11
CA TYR A 398 19.73 -13.50 -5.52
C TYR A 398 18.74 -12.33 -5.35
N GLN A 399 19.27 -11.12 -5.20
CA GLN A 399 18.45 -9.91 -5.14
C GLN A 399 18.12 -9.42 -6.55
N PRO A 400 16.84 -9.25 -6.89
CA PRO A 400 16.44 -8.86 -8.25
C PRO A 400 17.08 -7.57 -8.74
N LEU A 401 17.22 -6.58 -7.86
CA LEU A 401 17.73 -5.26 -8.20
C LEU A 401 19.25 -5.25 -8.43
N THR A 402 20.01 -5.94 -7.58
CA THR A 402 21.48 -5.92 -7.63
C THR A 402 22.08 -7.10 -8.38
N LYS A 403 21.27 -8.14 -8.67
CA LYS A 403 21.70 -9.44 -9.24
C LYS A 403 22.78 -10.14 -8.41
N LYS A 404 22.99 -9.73 -7.15
CA LYS A 404 23.92 -10.39 -6.21
C LYS A 404 23.18 -11.42 -5.37
N GLY A 405 23.86 -12.54 -5.11
CA GLY A 405 23.29 -13.66 -4.38
C GLY A 405 24.29 -14.34 -3.47
N ASN A 406 23.85 -15.47 -2.90
CA ASN A 406 24.63 -16.39 -2.04
C ASN A 406 24.32 -17.84 -2.37
#